data_0e9eee915002dff81c94f3bee384d097
#
_entry.id   0e9eee915002dff81c94f3bee384d097
#
_cell.length_a   1.000
_cell.length_b   1.000
_cell.length_c   1.000
_cell.angle_alpha   90.00
_cell.angle_beta   90.00
_cell.angle_gamma   90.00
#
_symmetry.space_group_name_H-M   'P 1'
#
loop_
_entity.id
_entity.type
_entity.pdbx_description
1 polymer ?
#
loop_
_entity_poly.entity_id
_entity_poly.type
_entity_poly.pdbx_seq_one_letter_code
_entity_poly.pdbx_strand_id
1 'polypeptide(L)'
;MSVKEDIAPVSASQTAAPPSLLDEIMAQTRVQPKSESYDITRQGVSAFIAAMLQGDSSAEPINILAVDAMIADIDARTSRQMDAIIHAPEFQELESLLRSLKLLVERADTRENIKVHFLNVTQEELLDDFEFAPEITQSAYYKHVYSSGYGQFGGEPVAAVIGNFAFKNTTPDMKLLKYISQVSAIAHSPFLSSVSSEFFGLDSWTELPGIKEPGAIFEGPAYSRWRALRESEDSRYLGLTAPRFLLRHPYSPDENPARTFRYHEDVSQSHESYLWGNTSFLLAANLAESFAKYRWCPNIIGPSSGGAVKDLPVHLYESMGQMQAKIPTEVLITDRREYELAEEGFITLTMRKGSDNACFFSANSVQKPKKFPKTPEGKAAETNYKLGTQLPYLFVISRLAHYIKVIQREQLGSWKERSDLERELNTWIRQYVADQENPPAEVRSHRPLRQAKIEVLDVDGEPGWYQVAISVRPHFKYMGASFDLSLVGRLDKE
;
A
#
# COMPACT_ATOMS: atom_id res chain seq x y z
N MET A 1 67.42 -66.24 12.24
CA MET A 1 66.14 -65.60 12.45
C MET A 1 66.37 -64.12 12.20
N SER A 2 65.90 -63.65 11.05
CA SER A 2 66.28 -62.38 10.48
C SER A 2 65.18 -61.35 10.84
N VAL A 3 65.54 -60.25 11.48
CA VAL A 3 64.71 -59.10 11.74
C VAL A 3 64.90 -58.17 10.56
N LYS A 4 63.82 -57.91 9.80
CA LYS A 4 63.77 -56.86 8.77
C LYS A 4 63.37 -55.58 9.44
N GLU A 5 64.24 -54.59 9.40
CA GLU A 5 63.91 -53.17 9.66
C GLU A 5 63.21 -52.59 8.45
N ASP A 6 61.99 -52.16 8.66
CA ASP A 6 61.25 -51.32 7.71
C ASP A 6 61.63 -49.85 7.89
N ILE A 7 62.36 -49.32 6.93
CA ILE A 7 62.66 -47.87 6.82
C ILE A 7 61.46 -47.16 6.15
N ALA A 8 60.72 -46.37 6.90
CA ALA A 8 59.74 -45.51 6.36
C ALA A 8 60.37 -44.34 5.56
N PRO A 9 59.78 -43.91 4.41
CA PRO A 9 60.30 -42.78 3.66
C PRO A 9 60.01 -41.46 4.36
N VAL A 10 61.04 -40.68 4.56
CA VAL A 10 60.94 -39.27 5.03
C VAL A 10 60.18 -38.45 4.01
N SER A 11 59.01 -37.97 4.37
CA SER A 11 58.22 -37.00 3.57
C SER A 11 59.02 -35.71 3.46
N ALA A 12 59.38 -35.34 2.24
CA ALA A 12 59.95 -34.04 1.94
C ALA A 12 58.93 -32.91 2.31
N SER A 13 59.33 -32.15 3.29
CA SER A 13 58.60 -30.88 3.60
C SER A 13 58.77 -29.97 2.39
N GLN A 14 57.64 -29.77 1.64
CA GLN A 14 57.53 -28.69 0.66
C GLN A 14 57.65 -27.40 1.44
N THR A 15 58.75 -26.72 1.35
CA THR A 15 58.91 -25.33 1.72
C THR A 15 57.98 -24.52 0.84
N ALA A 16 56.83 -24.06 1.40
CA ALA A 16 55.96 -23.14 0.75
C ALA A 16 56.75 -21.87 0.39
N ALA A 17 56.71 -21.48 -0.87
CA ALA A 17 57.26 -20.21 -1.32
C ALA A 17 56.64 -19.08 -0.49
N PRO A 18 57.36 -18.01 -0.18
CA PRO A 18 56.79 -16.89 0.56
C PRO A 18 55.56 -16.37 -0.17
N PRO A 19 54.47 -16.03 0.56
CA PRO A 19 53.24 -15.55 -0.06
C PRO A 19 53.54 -14.34 -0.94
N SER A 20 52.97 -14.32 -2.14
CA SER A 20 53.11 -13.17 -3.03
C SER A 20 52.38 -11.96 -2.43
N LEU A 21 52.82 -10.75 -2.73
CA LEU A 21 52.15 -9.52 -2.32
C LEU A 21 50.64 -9.55 -2.65
N LEU A 22 50.28 -10.18 -3.77
CA LEU A 22 48.94 -10.44 -4.17
C LEU A 22 48.17 -11.33 -3.19
N ASP A 23 48.82 -12.38 -2.68
CA ASP A 23 48.22 -13.32 -1.73
C ASP A 23 48.04 -12.67 -0.35
N GLU A 24 48.95 -11.76 0.05
CA GLU A 24 48.80 -10.95 1.26
C GLU A 24 47.64 -9.95 1.16
N ILE A 25 47.52 -9.28 0.02
CA ILE A 25 46.38 -8.36 -0.24
C ILE A 25 45.08 -9.18 -0.26
N MET A 26 45.04 -10.33 -0.94
CA MET A 26 43.84 -11.18 -0.98
C MET A 26 43.43 -11.70 0.40
N ALA A 27 44.40 -11.99 1.29
CA ALA A 27 44.13 -12.39 2.67
C ALA A 27 43.45 -11.29 3.51
N GLN A 28 43.65 -10.02 3.15
CA GLN A 28 42.99 -8.86 3.79
C GLN A 28 41.60 -8.58 3.22
N THR A 29 41.26 -9.20 2.05
CA THR A 29 39.90 -9.04 1.48
C THR A 29 38.87 -9.86 2.27
N ARG A 30 37.59 -9.47 2.19
CA ARG A 30 36.48 -10.24 2.80
C ARG A 30 36.07 -11.49 1.99
N VAL A 31 36.75 -11.76 0.85
CA VAL A 31 36.43 -12.86 -0.06
C VAL A 31 37.09 -14.13 0.41
N GLN A 32 36.31 -15.15 0.70
CA GLN A 32 36.83 -16.43 1.16
C GLN A 32 37.49 -17.18 0.00
N PRO A 33 38.66 -17.89 0.22
CA PRO A 33 39.39 -18.61 -0.84
C PRO A 33 38.59 -19.72 -1.55
N LYS A 34 37.44 -20.12 -1.01
CA LYS A 34 36.56 -21.14 -1.59
C LYS A 34 35.33 -20.57 -2.31
N SER A 35 35.20 -19.26 -2.39
CA SER A 35 34.06 -18.63 -3.10
C SER A 35 34.31 -18.58 -4.60
N GLU A 36 33.28 -18.74 -5.42
CA GLU A 36 33.35 -18.60 -6.89
C GLU A 36 33.90 -17.24 -7.33
N SER A 37 33.73 -16.23 -6.50
CA SER A 37 34.22 -14.87 -6.73
C SER A 37 35.71 -14.68 -6.42
N TYR A 38 36.38 -15.64 -5.80
CA TYR A 38 37.78 -15.46 -5.37
C TYR A 38 38.73 -15.26 -6.57
N ASP A 39 38.59 -16.07 -7.61
CA ASP A 39 39.45 -15.98 -8.80
C ASP A 39 39.23 -14.69 -9.58
N ILE A 40 37.98 -14.27 -9.67
CA ILE A 40 37.62 -13.00 -10.31
C ILE A 40 38.22 -11.83 -9.52
N THR A 41 38.08 -11.84 -8.20
CA THR A 41 38.64 -10.79 -7.33
C THR A 41 40.17 -10.76 -7.43
N ARG A 42 40.82 -11.92 -7.44
CA ARG A 42 42.27 -12.02 -7.58
C ARG A 42 42.77 -11.49 -8.93
N GLN A 43 42.05 -11.79 -10.02
CA GLN A 43 42.33 -11.21 -11.33
C GLN A 43 42.13 -9.70 -11.35
N GLY A 44 41.09 -9.20 -10.74
CA GLY A 44 40.82 -7.76 -10.62
C GLY A 44 41.92 -7.04 -9.84
N VAL A 45 42.33 -7.55 -8.68
CA VAL A 45 43.42 -6.99 -7.88
C VAL A 45 44.77 -7.04 -8.64
N SER A 46 45.02 -8.14 -9.33
CA SER A 46 46.22 -8.27 -10.18
C SER A 46 46.25 -7.24 -11.32
N ALA A 47 45.12 -7.07 -12.01
CA ALA A 47 44.96 -6.05 -13.08
C ALA A 47 45.13 -4.62 -12.53
N PHE A 48 44.58 -4.35 -11.35
CA PHE A 48 44.74 -3.06 -10.67
C PHE A 48 46.19 -2.78 -10.32
N ILE A 49 46.90 -3.73 -9.73
CA ILE A 49 48.33 -3.61 -9.44
C ILE A 49 49.14 -3.40 -10.73
N ALA A 50 48.84 -4.15 -11.80
CA ALA A 50 49.48 -3.98 -13.09
C ALA A 50 49.26 -2.60 -13.69
N ALA A 51 48.04 -2.04 -13.59
CA ALA A 51 47.72 -0.71 -14.06
C ALA A 51 48.50 0.38 -13.26
N MET A 52 48.67 0.19 -11.96
CA MET A 52 49.46 1.08 -11.11
C MET A 52 50.98 1.03 -11.46
N LEU A 53 51.51 -0.12 -11.86
CA LEU A 53 52.91 -0.29 -12.22
C LEU A 53 53.25 0.14 -13.65
N GLN A 54 52.25 0.30 -14.54
CA GLN A 54 52.43 0.81 -15.91
C GLN A 54 52.65 2.32 -16.02
N GLY A 55 52.40 3.08 -14.94
CA GLY A 55 52.75 4.50 -14.85
C GLY A 55 54.23 4.69 -14.50
N ASP A 56 55.03 5.01 -15.49
CA ASP A 56 56.46 5.40 -15.42
C ASP A 56 57.42 4.58 -14.53
N SER A 57 58.43 4.01 -15.14
CA SER A 57 59.48 3.18 -14.51
C SER A 57 60.55 3.95 -13.72
N SER A 58 60.25 5.14 -13.20
CA SER A 58 61.09 5.83 -12.22
C SER A 58 60.55 5.51 -10.83
N ALA A 59 61.48 5.13 -9.92
CA ALA A 59 61.19 4.75 -8.53
C ALA A 59 60.68 5.90 -7.68
N GLU A 60 59.57 6.51 -8.09
CA GLU A 60 58.84 7.46 -7.26
C GLU A 60 57.88 6.72 -6.31
N PRO A 61 57.73 7.17 -5.07
CA PRO A 61 56.77 6.58 -4.12
C PRO A 61 55.36 6.61 -4.72
N ILE A 62 54.64 5.51 -4.58
CA ILE A 62 53.25 5.38 -5.04
C ILE A 62 52.48 6.60 -4.61
N ASN A 63 51.97 7.36 -5.58
CA ASN A 63 51.24 8.58 -5.29
C ASN A 63 49.84 8.18 -4.78
N ILE A 64 49.60 8.37 -3.48
CA ILE A 64 48.35 8.06 -2.81
C ILE A 64 47.13 8.74 -3.55
N LEU A 65 47.33 9.98 -4.01
CA LEU A 65 46.29 10.71 -4.75
C LEU A 65 45.93 10.05 -6.07
N ALA A 66 46.91 9.41 -6.74
CA ALA A 66 46.62 8.66 -7.97
C ALA A 66 45.84 7.37 -7.70
N VAL A 67 46.13 6.70 -6.57
CA VAL A 67 45.36 5.55 -6.12
C VAL A 67 43.93 5.92 -5.78
N ASP A 68 43.75 7.00 -5.02
CA ASP A 68 42.44 7.52 -4.65
C ASP A 68 41.61 7.92 -5.89
N ALA A 69 42.25 8.52 -6.89
CA ALA A 69 41.60 8.89 -8.14
C ALA A 69 41.16 7.62 -8.96
N MET A 70 41.98 6.57 -8.96
CA MET A 70 41.61 5.30 -9.60
C MET A 70 40.44 4.61 -8.89
N ILE A 71 40.44 4.60 -7.56
CA ILE A 71 39.32 4.06 -6.76
C ILE A 71 38.06 4.85 -7.06
N ALA A 72 38.14 6.18 -7.07
CA ALA A 72 36.99 7.03 -7.40
C ALA A 72 36.44 6.78 -8.82
N ASP A 73 37.33 6.53 -9.81
CA ASP A 73 36.88 6.17 -11.17
C ASP A 73 36.19 4.80 -11.22
N ILE A 74 36.71 3.81 -10.50
CA ILE A 74 36.07 2.50 -10.37
C ILE A 74 34.70 2.64 -9.68
N ASP A 75 34.62 3.36 -8.56
CA ASP A 75 33.36 3.61 -7.87
C ASP A 75 32.35 4.32 -8.77
N ALA A 76 32.79 5.32 -9.54
CA ALA A 76 31.94 6.04 -10.49
C ALA A 76 31.42 5.16 -11.64
N ARG A 77 32.27 4.26 -12.16
CA ARG A 77 31.85 3.31 -13.21
C ARG A 77 30.89 2.28 -12.67
N THR A 78 31.16 1.75 -11.48
CA THR A 78 30.31 0.78 -10.80
C THR A 78 28.97 1.42 -10.43
N SER A 79 28.97 2.67 -9.95
CA SER A 79 27.73 3.42 -9.65
C SER A 79 26.85 3.56 -10.90
N ARG A 80 27.42 3.97 -12.05
CA ARG A 80 26.66 4.06 -13.30
C ARG A 80 26.06 2.72 -13.75
N GLN A 81 26.79 1.61 -13.55
CA GLN A 81 26.27 0.28 -13.85
C GLN A 81 25.15 -0.13 -12.88
N MET A 82 25.29 0.20 -11.60
CA MET A 82 24.23 -0.02 -10.60
C MET A 82 23.00 0.82 -10.91
N ASP A 83 23.16 2.10 -11.28
CA ASP A 83 22.05 2.96 -11.70
C ASP A 83 21.28 2.34 -12.86
N ALA A 84 21.96 1.82 -13.86
CA ALA A 84 21.31 1.16 -15.00
C ALA A 84 20.48 -0.08 -14.59
N ILE A 85 20.85 -0.76 -13.50
CA ILE A 85 20.11 -1.91 -12.97
C ILE A 85 18.94 -1.45 -12.11
N ILE A 86 19.20 -0.57 -11.13
CA ILE A 86 18.15 -0.19 -10.15
C ILE A 86 17.12 0.77 -10.74
N HIS A 87 17.44 1.48 -11.82
CA HIS A 87 16.50 2.32 -12.55
C HIS A 87 15.78 1.57 -13.70
N ALA A 88 16.08 0.27 -13.91
CA ALA A 88 15.31 -0.55 -14.84
C ALA A 88 13.85 -0.66 -14.34
N PRO A 89 12.83 -0.42 -15.20
CA PRO A 89 11.43 -0.38 -14.77
C PRO A 89 10.99 -1.63 -14.01
N GLU A 90 11.35 -2.81 -14.50
CA GLU A 90 10.98 -4.09 -13.89
C GLU A 90 11.60 -4.25 -12.49
N PHE A 91 12.83 -3.75 -12.31
CA PHE A 91 13.48 -3.78 -11.00
C PHE A 91 12.85 -2.78 -10.04
N GLN A 92 12.54 -1.56 -10.51
CA GLN A 92 11.87 -0.54 -9.70
C GLN A 92 10.48 -0.99 -9.26
N GLU A 93 9.70 -1.63 -10.12
CA GLU A 93 8.39 -2.17 -9.78
C GLU A 93 8.50 -3.21 -8.67
N LEU A 94 9.45 -4.14 -8.78
CA LEU A 94 9.69 -5.16 -7.76
C LEU A 94 10.19 -4.55 -6.44
N GLU A 95 11.15 -3.63 -6.49
CA GLU A 95 11.66 -2.94 -5.29
C GLU A 95 10.55 -2.13 -4.62
N SER A 96 9.74 -1.42 -5.40
CA SER A 96 8.60 -0.65 -4.93
C SER A 96 7.57 -1.52 -4.21
N LEU A 97 7.20 -2.67 -4.81
CA LEU A 97 6.28 -3.63 -4.19
C LEU A 97 6.82 -4.14 -2.86
N LEU A 98 8.06 -4.66 -2.86
CA LEU A 98 8.64 -5.26 -1.66
C LEU A 98 8.84 -4.25 -0.52
N ARG A 99 9.25 -3.02 -0.84
CA ARG A 99 9.41 -1.95 0.16
C ARG A 99 8.07 -1.45 0.67
N SER A 100 7.06 -1.33 -0.19
CA SER A 100 5.70 -0.97 0.22
C SER A 100 5.09 -2.02 1.14
N LEU A 101 5.25 -3.30 0.81
CA LEU A 101 4.82 -4.40 1.67
C LEU A 101 5.57 -4.40 3.01
N LYS A 102 6.89 -4.21 2.99
CA LYS A 102 7.71 -4.08 4.20
C LYS A 102 7.22 -2.93 5.08
N LEU A 103 6.99 -1.75 4.50
CA LEU A 103 6.45 -0.58 5.20
C LEU A 103 5.11 -0.89 5.87
N LEU A 104 4.20 -1.56 5.17
CA LEU A 104 2.90 -1.95 5.72
C LEU A 104 3.06 -2.90 6.90
N VAL A 105 3.91 -3.93 6.77
CA VAL A 105 4.13 -4.93 7.83
C VAL A 105 4.82 -4.31 9.04
N GLU A 106 5.78 -3.42 8.84
CA GLU A 106 6.49 -2.71 9.93
C GLU A 106 5.58 -1.74 10.71
N ARG A 107 4.60 -1.12 10.02
CA ARG A 107 3.63 -0.21 10.64
C ARG A 107 2.41 -0.93 11.23
N ALA A 108 2.13 -2.15 10.80
CA ALA A 108 1.05 -2.95 11.35
C ALA A 108 1.49 -3.64 12.65
N ASP A 109 0.81 -3.35 13.76
CA ASP A 109 1.06 -4.07 15.01
C ASP A 109 0.35 -5.44 14.97
N THR A 110 1.10 -6.46 14.61
CA THR A 110 0.58 -7.85 14.50
C THR A 110 0.14 -8.45 15.83
N ARG A 111 0.55 -7.87 16.98
CA ARG A 111 0.08 -8.28 18.33
C ARG A 111 -1.37 -7.89 18.59
N GLU A 112 -1.89 -6.93 17.84
CA GLU A 112 -3.24 -6.39 17.97
C GLU A 112 -4.27 -7.06 17.06
N ASN A 113 -4.07 -8.36 16.75
CA ASN A 113 -4.95 -9.16 15.87
C ASN A 113 -5.10 -8.57 14.46
N ILE A 114 -3.98 -8.10 13.90
CA ILE A 114 -3.89 -7.67 12.51
C ILE A 114 -3.11 -8.74 11.75
N LYS A 115 -3.73 -9.30 10.71
CA LYS A 115 -3.17 -10.32 9.84
C LYS A 115 -3.00 -9.73 8.45
N VAL A 116 -1.81 -9.88 7.87
CA VAL A 116 -1.51 -9.48 6.50
C VAL A 116 -1.29 -10.73 5.68
N HIS A 117 -2.13 -10.93 4.67
CA HIS A 117 -2.00 -12.03 3.70
C HIS A 117 -1.55 -11.44 2.37
N PHE A 118 -0.76 -12.19 1.64
CA PHE A 118 -0.24 -11.79 0.34
C PHE A 118 -0.80 -12.71 -0.75
N LEU A 119 -1.42 -12.10 -1.76
CA LEU A 119 -1.89 -12.78 -2.97
C LEU A 119 -1.04 -12.30 -4.15
N ASN A 120 -0.26 -13.21 -4.73
CA ASN A 120 0.56 -12.91 -5.90
C ASN A 120 -0.28 -13.11 -7.17
N VAL A 121 -0.69 -12.01 -7.78
CA VAL A 121 -1.52 -11.99 -8.99
C VAL A 121 -1.28 -10.69 -9.77
N THR A 122 -1.23 -10.77 -11.08
CA THR A 122 -1.17 -9.60 -11.97
C THR A 122 -2.57 -9.05 -12.28
N GLN A 123 -2.63 -7.83 -12.83
CA GLN A 123 -3.92 -7.26 -13.28
C GLN A 123 -4.56 -8.09 -14.40
N GLU A 124 -3.75 -8.61 -15.32
CA GLU A 124 -4.20 -9.42 -16.44
C GLU A 124 -4.77 -10.76 -15.95
N GLU A 125 -4.03 -11.48 -15.10
CA GLU A 125 -4.50 -12.74 -14.51
C GLU A 125 -5.79 -12.57 -13.72
N LEU A 126 -5.93 -11.44 -12.99
CA LEU A 126 -7.12 -11.16 -12.22
C LEU A 126 -8.32 -10.84 -13.14
N LEU A 127 -8.10 -10.13 -14.24
CA LEU A 127 -9.14 -9.88 -15.23
C LEU A 127 -9.58 -11.18 -15.92
N ASP A 128 -8.63 -12.01 -16.30
CA ASP A 128 -8.88 -13.32 -16.92
C ASP A 128 -9.68 -14.23 -15.98
N ASP A 129 -9.33 -14.28 -14.67
CA ASP A 129 -10.09 -15.04 -13.67
C ASP A 129 -11.57 -14.64 -13.66
N PHE A 130 -11.86 -13.33 -13.73
CA PHE A 130 -13.23 -12.85 -13.78
C PHE A 130 -13.95 -13.11 -15.13
N GLU A 131 -13.23 -13.01 -16.24
CA GLU A 131 -13.83 -13.20 -17.58
C GLU A 131 -14.08 -14.68 -17.90
N PHE A 132 -13.25 -15.58 -17.36
CA PHE A 132 -13.44 -17.03 -17.55
C PHE A 132 -14.43 -17.65 -16.55
N ALA A 133 -14.68 -16.99 -15.42
CA ALA A 133 -15.66 -17.46 -14.45
C ALA A 133 -17.10 -17.30 -15.01
N PRO A 134 -17.95 -18.36 -14.97
CA PRO A 134 -19.34 -18.24 -15.39
C PRO A 134 -20.15 -17.21 -14.59
N GLU A 135 -19.82 -17.07 -13.33
CA GLU A 135 -20.37 -16.09 -12.38
C GLU A 135 -19.24 -15.53 -11.52
N ILE A 136 -19.38 -14.28 -11.06
CA ILE A 136 -18.37 -13.60 -10.22
C ILE A 136 -18.10 -14.40 -8.94
N THR A 137 -19.12 -15.04 -8.38
CA THR A 137 -19.04 -15.89 -7.19
C THR A 137 -18.21 -17.16 -7.38
N GLN A 138 -17.93 -17.53 -8.62
CA GLN A 138 -17.10 -18.69 -8.96
C GLN A 138 -15.65 -18.34 -9.27
N SER A 139 -15.30 -17.04 -9.34
CA SER A 139 -13.94 -16.58 -9.56
C SER A 139 -13.01 -17.01 -8.42
N ALA A 140 -11.73 -17.23 -8.72
CA ALA A 140 -10.73 -17.56 -7.71
C ALA A 140 -10.53 -16.40 -6.71
N TYR A 141 -10.60 -15.17 -7.21
CA TYR A 141 -10.52 -13.98 -6.35
C TYR A 141 -11.65 -13.97 -5.31
N TYR A 142 -12.90 -14.19 -5.72
CA TYR A 142 -14.03 -14.28 -4.78
C TYR A 142 -13.84 -15.41 -3.76
N LYS A 143 -13.37 -16.57 -4.21
CA LYS A 143 -13.09 -17.70 -3.32
C LYS A 143 -12.02 -17.33 -2.28
N HIS A 144 -10.96 -16.63 -2.66
CA HIS A 144 -9.92 -16.21 -1.72
C HIS A 144 -10.40 -15.13 -0.75
N VAL A 145 -11.12 -14.12 -1.22
CA VAL A 145 -11.56 -12.98 -0.38
C VAL A 145 -12.73 -13.36 0.53
N TYR A 146 -13.60 -14.25 0.09
CA TYR A 146 -14.84 -14.55 0.80
C TYR A 146 -15.00 -16.03 1.18
N SER A 147 -15.09 -16.94 0.21
CA SER A 147 -15.56 -18.29 0.47
C SER A 147 -14.60 -19.13 1.29
N SER A 148 -13.31 -19.12 0.99
CA SER A 148 -12.31 -19.96 1.68
C SER A 148 -11.93 -19.45 3.05
N GLY A 149 -11.95 -18.13 3.28
CA GLY A 149 -11.66 -17.54 4.57
C GLY A 149 -12.90 -17.36 5.42
N TYR A 150 -13.83 -16.55 4.96
CA TYR A 150 -14.98 -16.10 5.73
C TYR A 150 -16.23 -16.97 5.56
N GLY A 151 -16.39 -17.62 4.40
CA GLY A 151 -17.54 -18.53 4.11
C GLY A 151 -17.56 -19.79 4.96
N GLN A 152 -16.48 -20.15 5.63
CA GLN A 152 -16.37 -21.36 6.45
C GLN A 152 -16.65 -21.08 7.94
N PHE A 153 -17.14 -22.10 8.65
CA PHE A 153 -17.34 -22.01 10.11
C PHE A 153 -15.99 -21.79 10.83
N GLY A 154 -15.95 -20.76 11.69
CA GLY A 154 -14.70 -20.34 12.35
C GLY A 154 -13.77 -19.50 11.45
N GLY A 155 -14.18 -19.19 10.22
CA GLY A 155 -13.41 -18.37 9.30
C GLY A 155 -13.42 -16.88 9.67
N GLU A 156 -12.38 -16.18 9.23
CA GLU A 156 -12.15 -14.76 9.50
C GLU A 156 -12.40 -13.93 8.22
N PRO A 157 -13.10 -12.80 8.33
CA PRO A 157 -13.36 -11.95 7.16
C PRO A 157 -12.12 -11.15 6.77
N VAL A 158 -11.92 -10.95 5.48
CA VAL A 158 -10.98 -9.97 4.94
C VAL A 158 -11.54 -8.58 5.16
N ALA A 159 -10.85 -7.75 5.94
CA ALA A 159 -11.31 -6.41 6.30
C ALA A 159 -11.11 -5.38 5.17
N ALA A 160 -10.04 -5.51 4.42
CA ALA A 160 -9.71 -4.69 3.25
C ALA A 160 -8.78 -5.46 2.31
N VAL A 161 -8.81 -5.14 1.03
CA VAL A 161 -7.85 -5.63 0.04
C VAL A 161 -7.06 -4.45 -0.49
N ILE A 162 -5.74 -4.59 -0.53
CA ILE A 162 -4.83 -3.57 -1.02
C ILE A 162 -4.21 -4.05 -2.33
N GLY A 163 -4.58 -3.40 -3.44
CA GLY A 163 -4.01 -3.70 -4.75
C GLY A 163 -2.76 -2.86 -5.02
N ASN A 164 -1.64 -3.50 -5.32
CA ASN A 164 -0.46 -2.78 -5.82
C ASN A 164 -0.59 -2.53 -7.32
N PHE A 165 -1.70 -1.89 -7.71
CA PHE A 165 -2.00 -1.56 -9.10
C PHE A 165 -2.05 -0.05 -9.30
N ALA A 166 -1.68 0.40 -10.49
CA ALA A 166 -1.83 1.78 -10.93
C ALA A 166 -2.82 1.82 -12.10
N PHE A 167 -4.11 1.98 -11.79
CA PHE A 167 -5.18 1.95 -12.78
C PHE A 167 -5.10 3.12 -13.76
N LYS A 168 -5.36 2.82 -15.03
CA LYS A 168 -5.47 3.76 -16.13
C LYS A 168 -6.92 3.84 -16.61
N ASN A 169 -7.27 4.86 -17.40
CA ASN A 169 -8.60 4.95 -18.01
C ASN A 169 -8.71 4.06 -19.27
N THR A 170 -8.34 2.79 -19.15
CA THR A 170 -8.44 1.79 -20.23
C THR A 170 -9.69 0.92 -20.07
N THR A 171 -10.09 0.24 -21.15
CA THR A 171 -11.24 -0.67 -21.10
C THR A 171 -11.03 -1.85 -20.15
N PRO A 172 -9.86 -2.53 -20.16
CA PRO A 172 -9.57 -3.61 -19.23
C PRO A 172 -9.63 -3.17 -17.77
N ASP A 173 -8.98 -2.03 -17.45
CA ASP A 173 -8.94 -1.50 -16.09
C ASP A 173 -10.34 -1.15 -15.56
N MET A 174 -11.17 -0.52 -16.39
CA MET A 174 -12.54 -0.19 -16.00
C MET A 174 -13.41 -1.44 -15.78
N LYS A 175 -13.20 -2.49 -16.58
CA LYS A 175 -13.88 -3.79 -16.36
C LYS A 175 -13.39 -4.42 -15.06
N LEU A 176 -12.08 -4.46 -14.84
CA LEU A 176 -11.48 -5.03 -13.64
C LEU A 176 -11.99 -4.32 -12.38
N LEU A 177 -11.97 -2.99 -12.35
CA LEU A 177 -12.52 -2.21 -11.24
C LEU A 177 -14.00 -2.52 -10.98
N LYS A 178 -14.79 -2.72 -12.04
CA LYS A 178 -16.20 -3.10 -11.90
C LYS A 178 -16.34 -4.48 -11.24
N TYR A 179 -15.60 -5.49 -11.68
CA TYR A 179 -15.66 -6.83 -11.09
C TYR A 179 -15.17 -6.82 -9.64
N ILE A 180 -14.05 -6.15 -9.36
CA ILE A 180 -13.55 -6.00 -8.00
C ILE A 180 -14.59 -5.31 -7.10
N SER A 181 -15.27 -4.26 -7.58
CA SER A 181 -16.30 -3.57 -6.80
C SER A 181 -17.46 -4.47 -6.40
N GLN A 182 -17.89 -5.35 -7.30
CA GLN A 182 -18.95 -6.31 -7.05
C GLN A 182 -18.54 -7.35 -5.99
N VAL A 183 -17.33 -7.92 -6.11
CA VAL A 183 -16.80 -8.83 -5.07
C VAL A 183 -16.66 -8.11 -3.74
N SER A 184 -16.12 -6.90 -3.74
CA SER A 184 -15.93 -6.09 -2.54
C SER A 184 -17.26 -5.76 -1.85
N ALA A 185 -18.33 -5.53 -2.62
CA ALA A 185 -19.67 -5.30 -2.09
C ALA A 185 -20.24 -6.57 -1.44
N ILE A 186 -20.12 -7.73 -2.08
CA ILE A 186 -20.60 -9.02 -1.54
C ILE A 186 -19.81 -9.39 -0.27
N ALA A 187 -18.49 -9.23 -0.30
CA ALA A 187 -17.61 -9.55 0.82
C ALA A 187 -17.61 -8.49 1.94
N HIS A 188 -18.20 -7.32 1.72
CA HIS A 188 -18.05 -6.14 2.58
C HIS A 188 -16.58 -5.79 2.88
N SER A 189 -15.72 -5.98 1.89
CA SER A 189 -14.28 -5.76 2.00
C SER A 189 -13.84 -4.69 1.02
N PRO A 190 -13.66 -3.42 1.44
CA PRO A 190 -13.22 -2.36 0.55
C PRO A 190 -11.88 -2.67 -0.10
N PHE A 191 -11.78 -2.34 -1.38
CA PHE A 191 -10.57 -2.47 -2.17
C PHE A 191 -9.89 -1.10 -2.32
N LEU A 192 -8.62 -1.03 -1.95
CA LEU A 192 -7.78 0.17 -2.04
C LEU A 192 -6.67 -0.05 -3.05
N SER A 193 -6.49 0.89 -3.97
CA SER A 193 -5.41 0.86 -4.95
C SER A 193 -5.02 2.28 -5.35
N SER A 194 -4.23 2.42 -6.40
CA SER A 194 -3.77 3.72 -6.91
C SER A 194 -4.18 3.92 -8.35
N VAL A 195 -4.15 5.17 -8.79
CA VAL A 195 -4.28 5.53 -10.21
C VAL A 195 -2.96 6.05 -10.74
N SER A 196 -2.74 5.81 -12.04
CA SER A 196 -1.62 6.39 -12.80
C SER A 196 -1.93 7.83 -13.21
N SER A 197 -0.90 8.63 -13.51
CA SER A 197 -1.05 9.95 -14.14
C SER A 197 -1.82 9.87 -15.46
N GLU A 198 -1.62 8.80 -16.21
CA GLU A 198 -2.32 8.52 -17.47
C GLU A 198 -3.85 8.43 -17.29
N PHE A 199 -4.35 8.12 -16.07
CA PHE A 199 -5.79 8.16 -15.78
C PHE A 199 -6.38 9.56 -16.00
N PHE A 200 -5.58 10.60 -15.78
CA PHE A 200 -5.95 12.00 -15.98
C PHE A 200 -5.57 12.52 -17.38
N GLY A 201 -5.00 11.67 -18.22
CA GLY A 201 -4.45 12.04 -19.52
C GLY A 201 -3.16 12.85 -19.42
N LEU A 202 -2.37 12.64 -18.36
CA LEU A 202 -1.09 13.27 -18.10
C LEU A 202 0.05 12.27 -18.32
N ASP A 203 1.15 12.72 -18.86
CA ASP A 203 2.36 11.91 -19.00
C ASP A 203 3.06 11.73 -17.63
N SER A 204 2.97 12.73 -16.76
CA SER A 204 3.55 12.69 -15.42
C SER A 204 2.66 13.41 -14.40
N TRP A 205 2.70 12.97 -13.14
CA TRP A 205 2.04 13.66 -12.03
C TRP A 205 2.52 15.10 -11.83
N THR A 206 3.72 15.43 -12.26
CA THR A 206 4.28 16.79 -12.20
C THR A 206 3.44 17.80 -12.99
N GLU A 207 2.64 17.36 -13.96
CA GLU A 207 1.74 18.20 -14.76
C GLU A 207 0.40 18.50 -14.08
N LEU A 208 0.05 17.77 -13.02
CA LEU A 208 -1.24 17.92 -12.31
C LEU A 208 -1.56 19.36 -11.87
N PRO A 209 -0.60 20.18 -11.39
CA PRO A 209 -0.88 21.58 -11.07
C PRO A 209 -1.33 22.42 -12.26
N GLY A 210 -0.97 22.04 -13.46
CA GLY A 210 -1.35 22.72 -14.72
C GLY A 210 -2.81 22.52 -15.13
N ILE A 211 -3.49 21.51 -14.60
CA ILE A 211 -4.92 21.28 -14.87
C ILE A 211 -5.75 22.37 -14.21
N LYS A 212 -6.60 23.06 -14.97
CA LYS A 212 -7.45 24.13 -14.44
C LYS A 212 -8.62 23.55 -13.62
N GLU A 213 -9.37 22.62 -14.20
CA GLU A 213 -10.58 22.02 -13.63
C GLU A 213 -10.53 20.49 -13.83
N PRO A 214 -10.14 19.69 -12.83
CA PRO A 214 -10.12 18.23 -12.95
C PRO A 214 -11.49 17.63 -13.30
N GLY A 215 -12.58 18.18 -12.75
CA GLY A 215 -13.94 17.72 -13.02
C GLY A 215 -14.32 17.79 -14.51
N ALA A 216 -13.85 18.81 -15.22
CA ALA A 216 -14.14 18.96 -16.65
C ALA A 216 -13.50 17.84 -17.51
N ILE A 217 -12.36 17.28 -17.07
CA ILE A 217 -11.73 16.14 -17.75
C ILE A 217 -12.67 14.94 -17.74
N PHE A 218 -13.26 14.63 -16.59
CA PHE A 218 -14.12 13.45 -16.39
C PHE A 218 -15.51 13.58 -17.02
N GLU A 219 -15.90 14.77 -17.45
CA GLU A 219 -17.12 14.97 -18.23
C GLU A 219 -16.96 14.58 -19.71
N GLY A 220 -15.71 14.47 -20.19
CA GLY A 220 -15.39 14.09 -21.55
C GLY A 220 -15.89 12.69 -21.95
N PRO A 221 -16.09 12.43 -23.27
CA PRO A 221 -16.61 11.15 -23.76
C PRO A 221 -15.67 9.96 -23.45
N ALA A 222 -14.38 10.18 -23.34
CA ALA A 222 -13.38 9.17 -22.99
C ALA A 222 -13.62 8.56 -21.60
N TYR A 223 -14.31 9.28 -20.71
CA TYR A 223 -14.58 8.84 -19.34
C TYR A 223 -16.01 8.33 -19.13
N SER A 224 -16.72 7.97 -20.19
CA SER A 224 -18.09 7.44 -20.10
C SER A 224 -18.17 6.17 -19.22
N ARG A 225 -17.19 5.27 -19.33
CA ARG A 225 -17.11 4.06 -18.49
C ARG A 225 -16.80 4.39 -17.03
N TRP A 226 -15.92 5.34 -16.79
CA TRP A 226 -15.62 5.83 -15.44
C TRP A 226 -16.86 6.40 -14.78
N ARG A 227 -17.63 7.26 -15.49
CA ARG A 227 -18.88 7.78 -14.96
C ARG A 227 -19.90 6.68 -14.65
N ALA A 228 -20.05 5.71 -15.55
CA ALA A 228 -20.93 4.56 -15.32
C ALA A 228 -20.51 3.72 -14.11
N LEU A 229 -19.20 3.52 -13.89
CA LEU A 229 -18.69 2.86 -12.70
C LEU A 229 -19.02 3.66 -11.44
N ARG A 230 -18.81 4.98 -11.44
CA ARG A 230 -19.11 5.87 -10.32
C ARG A 230 -20.60 5.94 -9.96
N GLU A 231 -21.51 5.68 -10.90
CA GLU A 231 -22.96 5.63 -10.67
C GLU A 231 -23.41 4.29 -10.08
N SER A 232 -22.58 3.25 -10.15
CA SER A 232 -22.85 1.95 -9.53
C SER A 232 -22.84 2.06 -8.00
N GLU A 233 -23.71 1.31 -7.34
CA GLU A 233 -23.74 1.26 -5.87
C GLU A 233 -22.54 0.52 -5.29
N ASP A 234 -22.00 -0.46 -6.01
CA ASP A 234 -20.86 -1.26 -5.57
C ASP A 234 -19.55 -0.45 -5.56
N SER A 235 -19.47 0.63 -6.36
CA SER A 235 -18.29 1.49 -6.44
C SER A 235 -17.96 2.23 -5.12
N ARG A 236 -18.88 2.20 -4.15
CA ARG A 236 -18.60 2.69 -2.78
C ARG A 236 -17.51 1.90 -2.07
N TYR A 237 -17.27 0.65 -2.49
CA TYR A 237 -16.23 -0.21 -1.92
C TYR A 237 -14.85 -0.02 -2.56
N LEU A 238 -14.71 0.90 -3.51
CA LEU A 238 -13.45 1.23 -4.15
C LEU A 238 -12.85 2.51 -3.59
N GLY A 239 -11.56 2.47 -3.24
CA GLY A 239 -10.76 3.63 -2.88
C GLY A 239 -9.53 3.73 -3.79
N LEU A 240 -9.41 4.81 -4.54
CA LEU A 240 -8.31 5.04 -5.48
C LEU A 240 -7.45 6.21 -4.99
N THR A 241 -6.18 5.92 -4.70
CA THR A 241 -5.23 6.87 -4.13
C THR A 241 -4.35 7.52 -5.18
N ALA A 242 -3.86 8.72 -4.89
CA ALA A 242 -2.90 9.48 -5.71
C ALA A 242 -2.26 10.59 -4.84
N PRO A 243 -1.11 11.17 -5.25
CA PRO A 243 -0.09 10.67 -6.16
C PRO A 243 0.76 9.58 -5.52
N ARG A 244 1.85 9.16 -6.19
CA ARG A 244 2.86 8.27 -5.62
C ARG A 244 3.65 9.00 -4.51
N PHE A 245 4.33 8.25 -3.66
CA PHE A 245 5.19 8.79 -2.60
C PHE A 245 6.60 8.19 -2.66
N LEU A 246 7.59 8.90 -2.12
CA LEU A 246 8.98 8.47 -2.10
C LEU A 246 9.16 7.34 -1.06
N LEU A 247 9.68 6.18 -1.49
CA LEU A 247 9.85 5.00 -0.65
C LEU A 247 11.18 4.97 0.10
N ARG A 248 12.23 5.55 -0.48
CA ARG A 248 13.56 5.61 0.13
C ARG A 248 14.35 6.84 -0.34
N HIS A 249 15.32 7.20 0.44
CA HIS A 249 16.36 8.12 -0.02
C HIS A 249 17.19 7.47 -1.14
N PRO A 250 17.65 8.23 -2.12
CA PRO A 250 18.69 7.77 -3.04
C PRO A 250 19.89 7.24 -2.26
N TYR A 251 20.58 6.27 -2.81
CA TYR A 251 21.81 5.78 -2.20
C TYR A 251 22.89 6.84 -2.28
N SER A 252 23.47 7.17 -1.14
CA SER A 252 24.60 8.10 -1.02
C SER A 252 25.51 7.66 0.13
N PRO A 253 26.81 7.97 0.08
CA PRO A 253 27.72 7.62 1.17
C PRO A 253 27.32 8.17 2.53
N ASP A 254 26.61 9.32 2.56
CA ASP A 254 26.33 10.08 3.78
C ASP A 254 24.92 9.75 4.36
N GLU A 255 23.88 9.66 3.52
CA GLU A 255 22.49 9.50 4.01
C GLU A 255 22.01 8.03 3.95
N ASN A 256 22.36 7.32 2.87
CA ASN A 256 21.91 5.94 2.65
C ASN A 256 23.03 5.09 2.07
N PRO A 257 24.07 4.76 2.89
CA PRO A 257 25.28 4.13 2.39
C PRO A 257 25.06 2.67 1.94
N ALA A 258 25.57 2.34 0.76
CA ALA A 258 25.74 0.95 0.35
C ALA A 258 26.88 0.29 1.15
N ARG A 259 26.74 -0.99 1.49
CA ARG A 259 27.68 -1.69 2.36
C ARG A 259 28.98 -2.10 1.67
N THR A 260 28.99 -2.17 0.34
CA THR A 260 30.07 -2.81 -0.43
C THR A 260 31.05 -1.84 -1.05
N PHE A 261 30.62 -0.67 -1.48
CA PHE A 261 31.43 0.38 -2.10
C PHE A 261 30.77 1.73 -1.91
N ARG A 262 31.48 2.83 -2.25
CA ARG A 262 30.95 4.19 -2.14
C ARG A 262 29.99 4.48 -3.28
N TYR A 263 28.78 3.93 -3.17
CA TYR A 263 27.74 4.10 -4.17
C TYR A 263 27.06 5.47 -4.03
N HIS A 264 26.98 6.16 -5.15
CA HIS A 264 26.22 7.39 -5.29
C HIS A 264 25.21 7.21 -6.45
N GLU A 265 23.93 7.16 -6.11
CA GLU A 265 22.82 7.00 -7.08
C GLU A 265 22.54 8.32 -7.75
N ASP A 266 22.58 8.37 -9.09
CA ASP A 266 22.27 9.56 -9.86
C ASP A 266 20.76 9.63 -10.19
N VAL A 267 20.04 10.42 -9.40
CA VAL A 267 18.61 10.71 -9.61
C VAL A 267 18.37 12.05 -10.30
N SER A 268 19.42 12.74 -10.77
CA SER A 268 19.32 14.08 -11.35
C SER A 268 18.75 14.09 -12.76
N GLN A 269 18.88 12.97 -13.48
CA GLN A 269 18.55 12.90 -14.91
C GLN A 269 17.06 12.74 -15.19
N SER A 270 16.32 12.07 -14.30
CA SER A 270 14.89 11.80 -14.49
C SER A 270 14.13 11.79 -13.17
N HIS A 271 12.91 12.28 -13.22
CA HIS A 271 11.96 12.15 -12.12
C HIS A 271 11.66 10.70 -11.78
N GLU A 272 11.65 9.82 -12.78
CA GLU A 272 11.42 8.38 -12.61
C GLU A 272 12.63 7.61 -12.07
N SER A 273 13.80 8.25 -11.93
CA SER A 273 14.95 7.65 -11.24
C SER A 273 14.75 7.50 -9.74
N TYR A 274 13.83 8.28 -9.15
CA TYR A 274 13.42 8.07 -7.76
C TYR A 274 12.54 6.82 -7.61
N LEU A 275 12.66 6.16 -6.48
CA LEU A 275 11.81 5.01 -6.18
C LEU A 275 10.46 5.46 -5.62
N TRP A 276 9.42 5.37 -6.42
CA TRP A 276 8.06 5.74 -6.07
C TRP A 276 7.24 4.56 -5.58
N GLY A 277 6.45 4.76 -4.54
CA GLY A 277 5.55 3.77 -3.96
C GLY A 277 4.08 4.09 -4.18
N ASN A 278 3.27 3.05 -4.10
CA ASN A 278 1.83 3.15 -4.20
C ASN A 278 1.24 3.67 -2.87
N THR A 279 0.55 4.80 -2.93
CA THR A 279 -0.01 5.52 -1.77
C THR A 279 -1.09 4.72 -1.03
N SER A 280 -1.70 3.71 -1.66
CA SER A 280 -2.66 2.82 -1.00
C SER A 280 -2.06 2.07 0.20
N PHE A 281 -0.76 1.76 0.18
CA PHE A 281 -0.07 1.14 1.32
C PHE A 281 0.03 2.07 2.54
N LEU A 282 0.17 3.37 2.32
CA LEU A 282 0.14 4.35 3.43
C LEU A 282 -1.26 4.46 4.04
N LEU A 283 -2.30 4.46 3.22
CA LEU A 283 -3.68 4.43 3.69
C LEU A 283 -3.98 3.13 4.45
N ALA A 284 -3.47 1.99 3.96
CA ALA A 284 -3.57 0.71 4.63
C ALA A 284 -2.83 0.69 5.99
N ALA A 285 -1.66 1.33 6.08
CA ALA A 285 -0.95 1.49 7.34
C ALA A 285 -1.76 2.32 8.35
N ASN A 286 -2.41 3.40 7.91
CA ASN A 286 -3.29 4.19 8.77
C ASN A 286 -4.53 3.39 9.21
N LEU A 287 -5.09 2.52 8.35
CA LEU A 287 -6.15 1.58 8.73
C LEU A 287 -5.69 0.62 9.83
N ALA A 288 -4.51 0.03 9.67
CA ALA A 288 -3.93 -0.88 10.66
C ALA A 288 -3.68 -0.16 11.99
N GLU A 289 -3.10 1.04 11.95
CA GLU A 289 -2.86 1.86 13.16
C GLU A 289 -4.16 2.24 13.87
N SER A 290 -5.19 2.65 13.12
CA SER A 290 -6.51 2.97 13.67
C SER A 290 -7.14 1.75 14.36
N PHE A 291 -7.04 0.58 13.72
CA PHE A 291 -7.56 -0.66 14.30
C PHE A 291 -6.77 -1.09 15.56
N ALA A 292 -5.46 -1.01 15.54
CA ALA A 292 -4.62 -1.33 16.69
C ALA A 292 -4.99 -0.49 17.92
N LYS A 293 -5.22 0.82 17.72
CA LYS A 293 -5.55 1.75 18.81
C LYS A 293 -6.98 1.64 19.29
N TYR A 294 -7.96 1.50 18.40
CA TYR A 294 -9.37 1.72 18.71
C TYR A 294 -10.26 0.50 18.43
N ARG A 295 -9.74 -0.54 17.78
CA ARG A 295 -10.49 -1.71 17.27
C ARG A 295 -11.47 -1.37 16.14
N TRP A 296 -11.41 -0.15 15.62
CA TRP A 296 -12.20 0.38 14.51
C TRP A 296 -11.31 1.17 13.57
N CYS A 297 -11.75 1.33 12.32
CA CYS A 297 -11.00 2.03 11.27
C CYS A 297 -11.60 3.38 10.81
N PRO A 298 -12.30 4.18 11.62
CA PRO A 298 -12.81 5.47 11.17
C PRO A 298 -11.75 6.57 11.19
N ASN A 299 -10.69 6.39 11.98
CA ASN A 299 -9.65 7.40 12.20
C ASN A 299 -8.49 7.20 11.21
N ILE A 300 -8.74 7.57 9.94
CA ILE A 300 -7.78 7.43 8.82
C ILE A 300 -7.61 8.71 8.02
N ILE A 301 -8.31 9.79 8.39
CA ILE A 301 -8.30 11.09 7.72
C ILE A 301 -8.05 12.21 8.72
N GLY A 302 -7.47 13.29 8.23
CA GLY A 302 -7.17 14.49 9.01
C GLY A 302 -5.89 14.38 9.85
N PRO A 303 -5.15 15.50 10.02
CA PRO A 303 -3.83 15.50 10.63
C PRO A 303 -3.81 15.09 12.11
N SER A 304 -4.93 15.31 12.82
CA SER A 304 -5.07 14.96 14.24
C SER A 304 -5.96 13.73 14.49
N SER A 305 -6.49 13.11 13.44
CA SER A 305 -7.48 12.03 13.53
C SER A 305 -7.03 10.75 12.83
N GLY A 306 -5.72 10.54 12.69
CA GLY A 306 -5.16 9.31 12.13
C GLY A 306 -4.91 9.34 10.61
N GLY A 307 -5.14 10.47 9.94
CA GLY A 307 -4.77 10.64 8.52
C GLY A 307 -3.33 11.06 8.28
N ALA A 308 -2.59 11.39 9.35
CA ALA A 308 -1.19 11.80 9.24
C ALA A 308 -0.28 10.60 8.97
N VAL A 309 0.61 10.77 8.02
CA VAL A 309 1.72 9.85 7.72
C VAL A 309 3.01 10.56 8.07
N LYS A 310 3.79 9.98 8.96
CA LYS A 310 5.04 10.55 9.48
C LYS A 310 6.25 9.81 8.92
N ASP A 311 7.41 10.44 9.08
CA ASP A 311 8.72 9.85 8.80
C ASP A 311 8.82 9.38 7.32
N LEU A 312 8.37 10.22 6.39
CA LEU A 312 8.55 9.99 4.97
C LEU A 312 9.92 10.52 4.50
N PRO A 313 10.58 9.84 3.55
CA PRO A 313 11.86 10.30 3.02
C PRO A 313 11.76 11.69 2.36
N VAL A 314 12.69 12.58 2.66
CA VAL A 314 12.86 13.90 2.05
C VAL A 314 14.29 14.00 1.55
N HIS A 315 14.50 14.00 0.24
CA HIS A 315 15.85 14.10 -0.30
C HIS A 315 16.25 15.56 -0.51
N LEU A 316 17.32 15.98 0.16
CA LEU A 316 17.93 17.30 0.00
C LEU A 316 19.02 17.22 -1.05
N TYR A 317 18.98 18.08 -2.05
CA TYR A 317 19.98 18.14 -3.10
C TYR A 317 20.33 19.57 -3.45
N GLU A 318 21.56 19.78 -3.90
CA GLU A 318 22.03 21.09 -4.34
C GLU A 318 21.71 21.28 -5.83
N SER A 319 21.05 22.38 -6.15
CA SER A 319 20.77 22.77 -7.53
C SER A 319 21.02 24.28 -7.70
N MET A 320 21.85 24.64 -8.66
CA MET A 320 22.22 26.04 -8.94
C MET A 320 22.76 26.80 -7.72
N GLY A 321 23.53 26.10 -6.83
CA GLY A 321 24.09 26.71 -5.61
C GLY A 321 23.08 26.95 -4.49
N GLN A 322 21.88 26.36 -4.59
CA GLN A 322 20.86 26.41 -3.54
C GLN A 322 20.44 25.00 -3.14
N MET A 323 20.26 24.79 -1.82
CA MET A 323 19.68 23.57 -1.31
C MET A 323 18.20 23.49 -1.66
N GLN A 324 17.83 22.47 -2.39
CA GLN A 324 16.44 22.14 -2.74
C GLN A 324 16.03 20.84 -2.06
N ALA A 325 14.73 20.67 -1.85
CA ALA A 325 14.17 19.47 -1.26
C ALA A 325 13.24 18.78 -2.24
N LYS A 326 13.51 17.50 -2.53
CA LYS A 326 12.53 16.63 -3.14
C LYS A 326 11.54 16.21 -2.06
N ILE A 327 10.32 16.66 -2.23
CA ILE A 327 9.23 16.39 -1.27
C ILE A 327 8.84 14.91 -1.27
N PRO A 328 8.28 14.40 -0.16
CA PRO A 328 7.91 13.00 -0.04
C PRO A 328 6.80 12.56 -0.99
N THR A 329 5.96 13.47 -1.46
CA THR A 329 4.94 13.19 -2.48
C THR A 329 5.47 13.56 -3.87
N GLU A 330 5.07 12.84 -4.89
CA GLU A 330 5.52 13.06 -6.26
C GLU A 330 5.19 14.47 -6.77
N VAL A 331 4.06 15.01 -6.34
CA VAL A 331 3.60 16.36 -6.64
C VAL A 331 2.99 17.01 -5.41
N LEU A 332 3.14 18.33 -5.29
CA LEU A 332 2.48 19.10 -4.25
C LEU A 332 1.00 19.34 -4.61
N ILE A 333 0.11 18.85 -3.77
CA ILE A 333 -1.32 19.05 -3.91
C ILE A 333 -1.75 20.13 -2.92
N THR A 334 -2.43 21.17 -3.41
CA THR A 334 -3.02 22.22 -2.57
C THR A 334 -4.38 21.80 -2.03
N ASP A 335 -4.83 22.39 -0.91
CA ASP A 335 -6.13 22.08 -0.29
C ASP A 335 -7.31 22.18 -1.27
N ARG A 336 -7.29 23.18 -2.15
CA ARG A 336 -8.29 23.32 -3.19
C ARG A 336 -8.26 22.15 -4.16
N ARG A 337 -7.08 21.75 -4.61
CA ARG A 337 -6.88 20.64 -5.54
C ARG A 337 -7.26 19.31 -4.90
N GLU A 338 -6.94 19.14 -3.63
CA GLU A 338 -7.36 17.98 -2.85
C GLU A 338 -8.88 17.84 -2.85
N TYR A 339 -9.59 18.94 -2.53
CA TYR A 339 -11.05 18.96 -2.53
C TYR A 339 -11.64 18.64 -3.92
N GLU A 340 -11.13 19.24 -4.99
CA GLU A 340 -11.56 19.00 -6.36
C GLU A 340 -11.38 17.51 -6.76
N LEU A 341 -10.26 16.89 -6.40
CA LEU A 341 -10.00 15.47 -6.67
C LEU A 341 -10.85 14.54 -5.78
N ALA A 342 -11.08 14.91 -4.54
CA ALA A 342 -11.94 14.17 -3.63
C ALA A 342 -13.41 14.12 -4.11
N GLU A 343 -13.93 15.20 -4.68
CA GLU A 343 -15.27 15.23 -5.32
C GLU A 343 -15.32 14.28 -6.54
N GLU A 344 -14.19 14.07 -7.21
CA GLU A 344 -14.09 13.12 -8.32
C GLU A 344 -13.80 11.67 -7.87
N GLY A 345 -13.75 11.40 -6.56
CA GLY A 345 -13.63 10.07 -5.99
C GLY A 345 -12.18 9.57 -5.84
N PHE A 346 -11.22 10.48 -5.78
CA PHE A 346 -9.81 10.15 -5.53
C PHE A 346 -9.41 10.52 -4.10
N ILE A 347 -8.53 9.72 -3.53
CA ILE A 347 -7.97 9.90 -2.20
C ILE A 347 -6.56 10.42 -2.36
N THR A 348 -6.34 11.67 -1.98
CA THR A 348 -5.05 12.30 -2.23
C THR A 348 -4.20 12.40 -0.98
N LEU A 349 -2.91 12.10 -1.15
CA LEU A 349 -1.89 12.33 -0.14
C LEU A 349 -1.32 13.73 -0.31
N THR A 350 -1.52 14.59 0.68
CA THR A 350 -1.02 15.96 0.68
C THR A 350 0.11 16.11 1.69
N MET A 351 1.15 16.84 1.31
CA MET A 351 2.30 17.07 2.15
C MET A 351 2.10 18.31 3.01
N ARG A 352 2.59 18.27 4.26
CA ARG A 352 2.71 19.45 5.11
C ARG A 352 3.94 20.26 4.70
N LYS A 353 3.76 21.53 4.34
CA LYS A 353 4.87 22.41 3.93
C LYS A 353 5.97 22.48 4.99
N GLY A 354 7.22 22.24 4.57
CA GLY A 354 8.40 22.32 5.44
C GLY A 354 8.53 21.19 6.45
N SER A 355 7.92 20.02 6.17
CA SER A 355 7.95 18.83 7.03
C SER A 355 8.07 17.57 6.18
N ASP A 356 8.51 16.48 6.80
CA ASP A 356 8.52 15.11 6.29
C ASP A 356 7.16 14.40 6.42
N ASN A 357 6.16 15.11 6.94
CA ASN A 357 4.84 14.57 7.19
C ASN A 357 3.90 14.84 6.02
N ALA A 358 3.09 13.85 5.70
CA ALA A 358 1.98 13.97 4.78
C ALA A 358 0.66 13.62 5.47
N CYS A 359 -0.47 13.90 4.83
CA CYS A 359 -1.78 13.65 5.42
C CYS A 359 -2.80 13.32 4.34
N PHE A 360 -3.71 12.40 4.65
CA PHE A 360 -4.97 12.22 3.94
C PHE A 360 -6.03 13.11 4.59
N PHE A 361 -6.51 14.13 3.88
CA PHE A 361 -7.57 15.01 4.40
C PHE A 361 -8.95 14.42 4.17
N SER A 362 -9.14 13.68 3.09
CA SER A 362 -10.37 12.98 2.76
C SER A 362 -10.09 11.54 2.35
N ALA A 363 -11.08 10.68 2.44
CA ALA A 363 -11.07 9.32 1.95
C ALA A 363 -12.44 8.98 1.35
N ASN A 364 -12.75 9.64 0.23
CA ASN A 364 -13.97 9.38 -0.51
C ASN A 364 -13.81 8.11 -1.34
N SER A 365 -14.88 7.33 -1.42
CA SER A 365 -14.93 6.22 -2.37
C SER A 365 -15.11 6.74 -3.79
N VAL A 366 -14.94 5.85 -4.76
CA VAL A 366 -15.16 6.15 -6.18
C VAL A 366 -16.61 6.55 -6.48
N GLN A 367 -17.58 6.13 -5.65
CA GLN A 367 -18.98 6.36 -5.89
C GLN A 367 -19.33 7.85 -5.97
N LYS A 368 -20.04 8.23 -7.05
CA LYS A 368 -20.55 9.58 -7.20
C LYS A 368 -21.80 9.77 -6.33
N PRO A 369 -21.84 10.80 -5.44
CA PRO A 369 -23.02 11.10 -4.67
C PRO A 369 -24.24 11.44 -5.56
N LYS A 370 -25.40 10.85 -5.26
CA LYS A 370 -26.65 11.16 -5.95
C LYS A 370 -27.07 12.60 -5.63
N LYS A 371 -27.56 13.31 -6.62
CA LYS A 371 -28.15 14.64 -6.44
C LYS A 371 -29.63 14.51 -6.11
N PHE A 372 -30.08 15.25 -5.12
CA PHE A 372 -31.47 15.27 -4.67
C PHE A 372 -32.13 16.63 -4.99
N PRO A 373 -33.48 16.73 -4.94
CA PRO A 373 -34.16 17.98 -5.13
C PRO A 373 -33.69 19.07 -4.16
N LYS A 374 -33.68 20.34 -4.58
CA LYS A 374 -33.20 21.47 -3.76
C LYS A 374 -34.20 21.88 -2.64
N THR A 375 -34.85 20.93 -1.99
CA THR A 375 -35.65 21.10 -0.78
C THR A 375 -34.79 20.93 0.46
N PRO A 376 -35.20 21.41 1.65
CA PRO A 376 -34.46 21.15 2.90
C PRO A 376 -34.27 19.67 3.17
N GLU A 377 -35.25 18.83 2.91
CA GLU A 377 -35.21 17.37 3.02
C GLU A 377 -34.27 16.75 2.00
N GLY A 378 -34.32 17.22 0.74
CA GLY A 378 -33.42 16.79 -0.33
C GLY A 378 -31.97 17.13 -0.04
N LYS A 379 -31.68 18.32 0.53
CA LYS A 379 -30.31 18.66 0.97
C LYS A 379 -29.82 17.76 2.11
N ALA A 380 -30.69 17.42 3.05
CA ALA A 380 -30.34 16.47 4.11
C ALA A 380 -30.06 15.08 3.55
N ALA A 381 -30.90 14.59 2.62
CA ALA A 381 -30.69 13.30 1.94
C ALA A 381 -29.39 13.29 1.11
N GLU A 382 -29.10 14.39 0.38
CA GLU A 382 -27.84 14.54 -0.37
C GLU A 382 -26.61 14.49 0.54
N THR A 383 -26.68 15.20 1.67
CA THR A 383 -25.62 15.19 2.68
C THR A 383 -25.44 13.79 3.26
N ASN A 384 -26.52 13.12 3.63
CA ASN A 384 -26.45 11.74 4.13
C ASN A 384 -25.86 10.78 3.10
N TYR A 385 -26.28 10.90 1.84
CA TYR A 385 -25.73 10.06 0.77
C TYR A 385 -24.24 10.32 0.55
N LYS A 386 -23.83 11.59 0.50
CA LYS A 386 -22.43 12.01 0.37
C LYS A 386 -21.55 11.46 1.51
N LEU A 387 -22.07 11.47 2.72
CA LEU A 387 -21.38 10.90 3.87
C LEU A 387 -21.27 9.36 3.76
N GLY A 388 -22.29 8.71 3.22
CA GLY A 388 -22.30 7.27 2.95
C GLY A 388 -21.28 6.81 1.89
N THR A 389 -20.74 7.72 1.08
CA THR A 389 -19.69 7.41 0.11
C THR A 389 -18.27 7.52 0.71
N GLN A 390 -18.13 7.86 1.98
CA GLN A 390 -16.80 7.96 2.62
C GLN A 390 -16.33 6.62 3.19
N LEU A 391 -15.13 6.23 2.87
CA LEU A 391 -14.52 4.97 3.33
C LEU A 391 -14.46 4.81 4.84
N PRO A 392 -14.15 5.83 5.67
CA PRO A 392 -14.16 5.69 7.12
C PRO A 392 -15.45 5.11 7.68
N TYR A 393 -16.59 5.51 7.11
CA TYR A 393 -17.90 5.00 7.53
C TYR A 393 -18.17 3.62 6.96
N LEU A 394 -17.76 3.41 5.73
CA LEU A 394 -17.90 2.10 5.10
C LEU A 394 -17.14 1.03 5.87
N PHE A 395 -15.94 1.32 6.36
CA PHE A 395 -15.19 0.38 7.22
C PHE A 395 -15.92 0.04 8.52
N VAL A 396 -16.58 1.01 9.14
CA VAL A 396 -17.38 0.74 10.36
C VAL A 396 -18.54 -0.20 10.02
N ILE A 397 -19.28 0.08 8.94
CA ILE A 397 -20.45 -0.71 8.55
C ILE A 397 -20.05 -2.11 8.10
N SER A 398 -19.03 -2.22 7.26
CA SER A 398 -18.48 -3.50 6.81
C SER A 398 -18.09 -4.39 8.00
N ARG A 399 -17.46 -3.78 9.00
CA ARG A 399 -17.08 -4.52 10.23
C ARG A 399 -18.28 -4.99 11.03
N LEU A 400 -19.32 -4.15 11.15
CA LEU A 400 -20.57 -4.55 11.79
C LEU A 400 -21.26 -5.68 11.03
N ALA A 401 -21.31 -5.60 9.70
CA ALA A 401 -21.86 -6.66 8.85
C ALA A 401 -21.10 -7.99 9.05
N HIS A 402 -19.78 -7.94 9.11
CA HIS A 402 -18.96 -9.12 9.39
C HIS A 402 -19.28 -9.74 10.74
N TYR A 403 -19.38 -8.94 11.82
CA TYR A 403 -19.73 -9.45 13.14
C TYR A 403 -21.12 -10.06 13.19
N ILE A 404 -22.11 -9.39 12.59
CA ILE A 404 -23.49 -9.90 12.57
C ILE A 404 -23.55 -11.23 11.82
N LYS A 405 -22.86 -11.36 10.68
CA LYS A 405 -22.83 -12.62 9.94
C LYS A 405 -22.21 -13.76 10.74
N VAL A 406 -21.14 -13.51 11.51
CA VAL A 406 -20.55 -14.52 12.41
C VAL A 406 -21.53 -14.89 13.51
N ILE A 407 -22.14 -13.91 14.18
CA ILE A 407 -23.13 -14.16 15.25
C ILE A 407 -24.31 -14.97 14.72
N GLN A 408 -24.84 -14.62 13.54
CA GLN A 408 -25.94 -15.34 12.93
C GLN A 408 -25.58 -16.78 12.58
N ARG A 409 -24.38 -17.01 12.07
CA ARG A 409 -23.87 -18.35 11.74
C ARG A 409 -23.79 -19.24 13.00
N GLU A 410 -23.36 -18.67 14.14
CA GLU A 410 -23.31 -19.38 15.42
C GLU A 410 -24.69 -19.72 15.96
N GLN A 411 -25.73 -19.00 15.54
CA GLN A 411 -27.12 -19.23 15.95
C GLN A 411 -27.88 -20.20 15.03
N LEU A 412 -27.27 -20.64 13.92
CA LEU A 412 -27.91 -21.62 13.02
C LEU A 412 -28.26 -22.90 13.78
N GLY A 413 -29.51 -23.39 13.61
CA GLY A 413 -30.02 -24.57 14.32
C GLY A 413 -30.47 -24.30 15.76
N SER A 414 -30.39 -23.07 16.26
CA SER A 414 -30.98 -22.70 17.53
C SER A 414 -32.49 -22.50 17.39
N TRP A 415 -33.26 -22.86 18.44
CA TRP A 415 -34.72 -22.68 18.48
C TRP A 415 -35.12 -21.23 18.82
N LYS A 416 -34.45 -20.24 18.21
CA LYS A 416 -34.74 -18.83 18.48
C LYS A 416 -35.75 -18.28 17.48
N GLU A 417 -36.73 -17.55 18.02
CA GLU A 417 -37.67 -16.79 17.19
C GLU A 417 -37.03 -15.49 16.70
N ARG A 418 -37.61 -14.89 15.65
CA ARG A 418 -37.20 -13.61 15.09
C ARG A 418 -37.00 -12.52 16.15
N SER A 419 -37.97 -12.42 17.08
CA SER A 419 -37.95 -11.46 18.20
C SER A 419 -36.78 -11.63 19.15
N ASP A 420 -36.34 -12.86 19.36
CA ASP A 420 -35.20 -13.16 20.23
C ASP A 420 -33.90 -12.81 19.56
N LEU A 421 -33.75 -13.12 18.25
CA LEU A 421 -32.60 -12.73 17.45
C LEU A 421 -32.48 -11.20 17.38
N GLU A 422 -33.59 -10.50 17.13
CA GLU A 422 -33.59 -9.04 17.09
C GLU A 422 -33.17 -8.43 18.41
N ARG A 423 -33.68 -8.93 19.52
CA ARG A 423 -33.33 -8.48 20.88
C ARG A 423 -31.85 -8.72 21.18
N GLU A 424 -31.31 -9.89 20.84
CA GLU A 424 -29.92 -10.24 21.06
C GLU A 424 -28.97 -9.36 20.25
N LEU A 425 -29.23 -9.20 18.95
CA LEU A 425 -28.44 -8.34 18.07
C LEU A 425 -28.48 -6.86 18.51
N ASN A 426 -29.64 -6.36 18.93
CA ASN A 426 -29.76 -5.01 19.47
C ASN A 426 -29.04 -4.86 20.82
N THR A 427 -29.01 -5.88 21.66
CA THR A 427 -28.25 -5.88 22.91
C THR A 427 -26.74 -5.84 22.62
N TRP A 428 -26.30 -6.64 21.65
CA TRP A 428 -24.90 -6.67 21.22
C TRP A 428 -24.45 -5.32 20.63
N ILE A 429 -25.21 -4.71 19.70
CA ILE A 429 -24.77 -3.48 19.03
C ILE A 429 -24.74 -2.28 19.98
N ARG A 430 -25.55 -2.27 21.05
CA ARG A 430 -25.58 -1.19 22.05
C ARG A 430 -24.25 -0.97 22.75
N GLN A 431 -23.41 -1.98 22.89
CA GLN A 431 -22.06 -1.82 23.49
C GLN A 431 -21.14 -0.89 22.70
N TYR A 432 -21.41 -0.68 21.40
CA TYR A 432 -20.67 0.21 20.50
C TYR A 432 -21.34 1.59 20.37
N VAL A 433 -22.43 1.82 21.06
CA VAL A 433 -23.15 3.09 21.07
C VAL A 433 -22.70 3.91 22.27
N ALA A 434 -22.36 5.18 22.03
CA ALA A 434 -22.17 6.18 23.07
C ALA A 434 -23.29 7.22 22.93
N ASP A 435 -24.26 7.15 23.86
CA ASP A 435 -25.46 8.01 23.86
C ASP A 435 -25.19 9.38 24.49
N GLN A 436 -24.07 9.99 24.10
CA GLN A 436 -23.70 11.35 24.52
C GLN A 436 -23.76 12.27 23.31
N GLU A 437 -24.20 13.52 23.47
CA GLU A 437 -24.24 14.46 22.36
C GLU A 437 -22.87 14.82 21.85
N ASN A 438 -21.90 15.01 22.73
CA ASN A 438 -20.52 15.36 22.41
C ASN A 438 -19.52 14.55 23.28
N PRO A 439 -19.34 13.26 23.00
CA PRO A 439 -18.38 12.46 23.75
C PRO A 439 -16.94 12.89 23.44
N PRO A 440 -15.97 12.68 24.36
CA PRO A 440 -14.57 12.87 24.09
C PRO A 440 -14.08 12.08 22.87
N ALA A 441 -13.00 12.55 22.22
CA ALA A 441 -12.48 11.90 21.02
C ALA A 441 -12.15 10.41 21.21
N GLU A 442 -11.59 10.07 22.37
CA GLU A 442 -11.28 8.69 22.76
C GLU A 442 -12.52 7.79 22.82
N VAL A 443 -13.60 8.27 23.46
CA VAL A 443 -14.86 7.53 23.53
C VAL A 443 -15.46 7.35 22.14
N ARG A 444 -15.43 8.38 21.28
CA ARG A 444 -15.90 8.28 19.88
C ARG A 444 -15.12 7.27 19.06
N SER A 445 -13.83 7.15 19.31
CA SER A 445 -12.97 6.22 18.58
C SER A 445 -13.25 4.77 18.98
N HIS A 446 -13.54 4.48 20.26
CA HIS A 446 -13.88 3.14 20.74
C HIS A 446 -15.35 2.78 20.57
N ARG A 447 -16.26 3.76 20.63
CA ARG A 447 -17.70 3.61 20.43
C ARG A 447 -18.15 4.52 19.30
N PRO A 448 -17.99 4.09 18.03
CA PRO A 448 -18.16 4.96 16.88
C PRO A 448 -19.62 5.35 16.59
N LEU A 449 -20.58 4.69 17.24
CA LEU A 449 -22.00 4.87 16.98
C LEU A 449 -22.66 5.80 18.00
N ARG A 450 -23.49 6.71 17.53
CA ARG A 450 -24.40 7.52 18.34
C ARG A 450 -25.72 6.80 18.58
N GLN A 451 -26.23 6.18 17.54
CA GLN A 451 -27.44 5.36 17.58
C GLN A 451 -27.26 4.14 16.69
N ALA A 452 -27.86 3.05 17.05
CA ALA A 452 -27.92 1.85 16.23
C ALA A 452 -29.23 1.12 16.48
N LYS A 453 -29.79 0.58 15.40
CA LYS A 453 -30.98 -0.27 15.44
C LYS A 453 -30.80 -1.39 14.43
N ILE A 454 -31.10 -2.60 14.87
CA ILE A 454 -31.14 -3.76 14.00
C ILE A 454 -32.59 -4.24 13.95
N GLU A 455 -33.07 -4.44 12.75
CA GLU A 455 -34.40 -5.00 12.47
C GLU A 455 -34.21 -6.33 11.77
N VAL A 456 -34.91 -7.35 12.24
CA VAL A 456 -34.91 -8.67 11.61
C VAL A 456 -36.25 -8.84 10.90
N LEU A 457 -36.20 -9.03 9.59
CA LEU A 457 -37.36 -9.13 8.71
C LEU A 457 -37.48 -10.57 8.19
N ASP A 458 -38.71 -11.04 8.07
CA ASP A 458 -38.97 -12.33 7.40
C ASP A 458 -38.73 -12.18 5.88
N VAL A 459 -38.21 -13.21 5.25
CA VAL A 459 -38.06 -13.26 3.80
C VAL A 459 -39.34 -13.82 3.19
N ASP A 460 -39.99 -13.06 2.31
CA ASP A 460 -41.21 -13.47 1.67
C ASP A 460 -41.00 -14.76 0.83
N GLY A 461 -41.76 -15.79 1.13
CA GLY A 461 -41.72 -17.07 0.43
C GLY A 461 -40.68 -18.10 0.93
N GLU A 462 -39.85 -17.73 1.92
CA GLU A 462 -38.83 -18.62 2.50
C GLU A 462 -38.97 -18.68 4.03
N PRO A 463 -39.88 -19.50 4.58
CA PRO A 463 -40.08 -19.61 6.03
C PRO A 463 -38.80 -20.10 6.73
N GLY A 464 -38.42 -19.41 7.81
CA GLY A 464 -37.19 -19.68 8.57
C GLY A 464 -35.96 -18.93 8.08
N TRP A 465 -36.09 -18.11 7.03
CA TRP A 465 -35.04 -17.20 6.55
C TRP A 465 -35.33 -15.77 7.01
N TYR A 466 -34.29 -15.11 7.48
CA TYR A 466 -34.40 -13.75 7.96
C TYR A 466 -33.46 -12.82 7.21
N GLN A 467 -33.95 -11.63 6.92
CA GLN A 467 -33.13 -10.52 6.42
C GLN A 467 -32.85 -9.57 7.56
N VAL A 468 -31.60 -9.14 7.71
CA VAL A 468 -31.20 -8.20 8.74
C VAL A 468 -30.95 -6.83 8.14
N ALA A 469 -31.70 -5.84 8.61
CA ALA A 469 -31.52 -4.45 8.28
C ALA A 469 -30.82 -3.72 9.44
N ILE A 470 -29.69 -3.07 9.14
CA ILE A 470 -28.89 -2.34 10.12
C ILE A 470 -29.02 -0.86 9.84
N SER A 471 -29.55 -0.11 10.78
CA SER A 471 -29.61 1.34 10.77
C SER A 471 -28.66 1.89 11.82
N VAL A 472 -27.62 2.61 11.40
CA VAL A 472 -26.58 3.14 12.31
C VAL A 472 -26.38 4.63 12.06
N ARG A 473 -26.14 5.35 13.16
CA ARG A 473 -25.79 6.77 13.15
C ARG A 473 -24.45 6.95 13.85
N PRO A 474 -23.35 7.18 13.12
CA PRO A 474 -22.04 7.43 13.73
C PRO A 474 -21.95 8.82 14.38
N HIS A 475 -20.95 9.01 15.26
CA HIS A 475 -20.67 10.30 15.89
C HIS A 475 -20.01 11.33 14.97
N PHE A 476 -19.69 10.95 13.75
CA PHE A 476 -18.98 11.82 12.84
C PHE A 476 -19.88 12.93 12.33
N LYS A 477 -19.31 14.12 12.24
CA LYS A 477 -19.96 15.29 11.64
C LYS A 477 -19.12 15.71 10.44
N TYR A 478 -19.76 15.73 9.29
CA TYR A 478 -19.19 16.36 8.11
C TYR A 478 -19.82 17.74 7.96
N MET A 479 -19.02 18.82 7.95
CA MET A 479 -19.52 20.21 7.91
C MET A 479 -20.64 20.52 8.93
N GLY A 480 -20.59 19.87 10.09
CA GLY A 480 -21.58 20.08 11.15
C GLY A 480 -22.87 19.25 11.05
N ALA A 481 -23.06 18.43 10.01
CA ALA A 481 -24.22 17.55 9.87
C ALA A 481 -23.99 16.17 10.49
N SER A 482 -25.02 15.60 11.10
CA SER A 482 -25.06 14.16 11.49
C SER A 482 -25.86 13.38 10.46
N PHE A 483 -25.55 12.11 10.26
CA PHE A 483 -26.19 11.28 9.24
C PHE A 483 -26.51 9.88 9.76
N ASP A 484 -27.46 9.25 9.10
CA ASP A 484 -27.85 7.87 9.34
C ASP A 484 -27.44 7.01 8.13
N LEU A 485 -26.87 5.88 8.38
CA LEU A 485 -26.45 4.93 7.37
C LEU A 485 -27.20 3.61 7.59
N SER A 486 -27.84 3.12 6.55
CA SER A 486 -28.53 1.83 6.58
C SER A 486 -27.87 0.87 5.61
N LEU A 487 -27.62 -0.34 6.07
CA LEU A 487 -27.15 -1.47 5.26
C LEU A 487 -28.19 -2.58 5.35
N VAL A 488 -28.63 -3.06 4.20
CA VAL A 488 -29.51 -4.23 4.11
C VAL A 488 -28.69 -5.39 3.58
N GLY A 489 -28.42 -6.37 4.42
CA GLY A 489 -27.72 -7.59 4.05
C GLY A 489 -28.72 -8.74 3.86
N ARG A 490 -28.60 -9.52 2.79
CA ARG A 490 -29.24 -10.81 2.65
C ARG A 490 -28.35 -11.88 3.28
N LEU A 491 -28.97 -12.77 4.02
CA LEU A 491 -28.34 -14.03 4.40
C LEU A 491 -28.44 -14.93 3.18
N ASP A 492 -27.30 -15.13 2.51
CA ASP A 492 -27.26 -16.02 1.35
C ASP A 492 -27.42 -17.47 1.82
N LYS A 493 -28.20 -18.18 1.02
CA LYS A 493 -28.36 -19.63 1.08
C LYS A 493 -27.11 -20.23 0.45
N GLU A 494 -26.29 -20.96 1.20
CA GLU A 494 -25.29 -21.87 0.65
C GLU A 494 -25.93 -23.06 -0.03
#